data_9ba91a45a95abedcd7f7694353fd94f4
#
_entry.id   9ba91a45a95abedcd7f7694353fd94f4
#
_cell.length_a   1.000
_cell.length_b   1.000
_cell.length_c   1.000
_cell.angle_alpha   90.00
_cell.angle_beta   90.00
_cell.angle_gamma   90.00
#
_symmetry.space_group_name_H-M   'P 1'
#
loop_
_entity.id
_entity.type
_entity.pdbx_description
1 polymer ?
#
loop_
_entity_poly.entity_id
_entity_poly.type
_entity_poly.pdbx_seq_one_letter_code
_entity_poly.pdbx_strand_id
1 'polypeptide(L)'
;MSNLYEYIKMAVHNIMANKGRSFLTMLGIIIGIASVIAIVSIGEGTKNQMNSEIDDIGGGQIAISVSSDAQTAEEWITADDIEAIRELDGIEGVNVSDSYDGETATGKGNFTLMVTGEGPDAKLVSNATMKHGVYFGEKEVQEGKNVCVISDSDAKRLFGTDDVVGMSLDVNCYGLTKSLRICGVTTQKENGTFVSYTYDGMPVTVNVPYTTMNEFTGTSDYFFSMTIQADKSLDSQSIADKVVNLLEKRHQCAGEDYFQVQSFQDIMSSMNQMLDMVTAFISFVAGISLLVGGIGVMNIMLVSVTERTREIGIRKSLGAKTSSIMLQFLAEAAILTAMGGLIGIVLGVIGGYAICSIISSSMEMTITPGISLSTIMAATLFSCAVGVFFGIYPARKAAKLSPIEALRRN
;
A
#
# COMPACT_ATOMS: atom_id res chain seq x y z
N MET A 1 -0.30 3.05 47.75
CA MET A 1 -1.10 2.39 46.67
C MET A 1 -2.62 2.41 46.96
N SER A 2 -3.06 2.43 48.25
CA SER A 2 -4.51 2.50 48.60
C SER A 2 -5.24 3.74 48.00
N ASN A 3 -4.62 4.91 48.01
CA ASN A 3 -5.24 6.13 47.57
C ASN A 3 -5.56 6.18 46.05
N LEU A 4 -4.73 5.55 45.21
CA LEU A 4 -4.97 5.55 43.74
C LEU A 4 -6.17 4.69 43.37
N TYR A 5 -6.31 3.53 44.01
CA TYR A 5 -7.47 2.63 43.82
C TYR A 5 -8.77 3.29 44.22
N GLU A 6 -8.78 4.05 45.33
CA GLU A 6 -9.99 4.79 45.79
C GLU A 6 -10.34 5.92 44.79
N TYR A 7 -9.36 6.64 44.22
CA TYR A 7 -9.62 7.65 43.19
C TYR A 7 -10.20 7.04 41.92
N ILE A 8 -9.69 5.87 41.48
CA ILE A 8 -10.24 5.14 40.33
C ILE A 8 -11.70 4.73 40.59
N LYS A 9 -11.99 4.15 41.77
CA LYS A 9 -13.34 3.73 42.13
C LYS A 9 -14.32 4.90 42.19
N MET A 10 -13.91 6.03 42.78
CA MET A 10 -14.72 7.24 42.81
C MET A 10 -14.96 7.81 41.41
N ALA A 11 -13.94 7.83 40.54
CA ALA A 11 -14.07 8.33 39.18
C ALA A 11 -15.06 7.49 38.36
N VAL A 12 -14.95 6.17 38.41
CA VAL A 12 -15.90 5.27 37.73
C VAL A 12 -17.33 5.45 38.24
N HIS A 13 -17.51 5.57 39.57
CA HIS A 13 -18.83 5.81 40.14
C HIS A 13 -19.45 7.16 39.65
N ASN A 14 -18.67 8.23 39.60
CA ASN A 14 -19.10 9.54 39.11
C ASN A 14 -19.48 9.53 37.62
N ILE A 15 -18.71 8.79 36.80
CA ILE A 15 -18.98 8.60 35.37
C ILE A 15 -20.33 7.86 35.19
N MET A 16 -20.56 6.82 35.99
CA MET A 16 -21.79 6.04 35.93
C MET A 16 -23.02 6.79 36.45
N ALA A 17 -22.85 7.75 37.39
CA ALA A 17 -23.92 8.58 37.88
C ALA A 17 -24.48 9.58 36.84
N ASN A 18 -23.65 9.99 35.86
CA ASN A 18 -24.01 10.96 34.81
C ASN A 18 -23.72 10.40 33.40
N LYS A 19 -24.28 9.25 33.05
CA LYS A 19 -23.99 8.48 31.84
C LYS A 19 -24.11 9.30 30.55
N GLY A 20 -25.16 10.11 30.37
CA GLY A 20 -25.38 10.88 29.15
C GLY A 20 -24.31 11.95 28.92
N ARG A 21 -23.95 12.69 29.99
CA ARG A 21 -22.90 13.72 29.92
C ARG A 21 -21.54 13.12 29.66
N SER A 22 -21.22 12.04 30.36
CA SER A 22 -19.96 11.31 30.19
C SER A 22 -19.82 10.72 28.78
N PHE A 23 -20.89 10.15 28.24
CA PHE A 23 -20.90 9.60 26.88
C PHE A 23 -20.69 10.70 25.83
N LEU A 24 -21.41 11.82 25.90
CA LEU A 24 -21.25 12.96 24.99
C LEU A 24 -19.81 13.51 25.03
N THR A 25 -19.19 13.51 26.20
CA THR A 25 -17.81 13.97 26.39
C THR A 25 -16.82 13.01 25.72
N MET A 26 -17.03 11.70 25.94
CA MET A 26 -16.17 10.67 25.36
C MET A 26 -16.33 10.56 23.85
N LEU A 27 -17.48 10.98 23.29
CA LEU A 27 -17.80 10.80 21.87
C LEU A 27 -16.74 11.43 20.95
N GLY A 28 -16.27 12.63 21.25
CA GLY A 28 -15.20 13.28 20.47
C GLY A 28 -13.88 12.51 20.52
N ILE A 29 -13.54 11.93 21.67
CA ILE A 29 -12.34 11.11 21.84
C ILE A 29 -12.51 9.77 21.14
N ILE A 30 -13.68 9.14 21.28
CA ILE A 30 -14.02 7.87 20.63
C ILE A 30 -13.89 8.01 19.10
N ILE A 31 -14.51 9.04 18.51
CA ILE A 31 -14.44 9.28 17.06
C ILE A 31 -13.01 9.56 16.62
N GLY A 32 -12.29 10.43 17.35
CA GLY A 32 -10.91 10.76 17.00
C GLY A 32 -9.98 9.54 16.99
N ILE A 33 -10.05 8.73 18.05
CA ILE A 33 -9.20 7.52 18.16
C ILE A 33 -9.63 6.43 17.19
N ALA A 34 -10.94 6.21 17.03
CA ALA A 34 -11.46 5.25 16.07
C ALA A 34 -11.01 5.58 14.64
N SER A 35 -11.06 6.86 14.27
CA SER A 35 -10.60 7.30 12.95
C SER A 35 -9.10 7.08 12.76
N VAL A 36 -8.26 7.43 13.74
CA VAL A 36 -6.80 7.21 13.67
C VAL A 36 -6.49 5.71 13.51
N ILE A 37 -7.08 4.87 14.36
CA ILE A 37 -6.85 3.41 14.32
C ILE A 37 -7.30 2.82 12.99
N ALA A 38 -8.49 3.17 12.51
CA ALA A 38 -9.00 2.66 11.23
C ALA A 38 -8.08 3.05 10.07
N ILE A 39 -7.67 4.32 9.98
CA ILE A 39 -6.86 4.85 8.89
C ILE A 39 -5.46 4.25 8.89
N VAL A 40 -4.78 4.21 10.05
CA VAL A 40 -3.45 3.64 10.17
C VAL A 40 -3.49 2.13 9.87
N SER A 41 -4.51 1.41 10.36
CA SER A 41 -4.67 -0.03 10.08
C SER A 41 -4.89 -0.32 8.59
N ILE A 42 -5.66 0.51 7.89
CA ILE A 42 -5.86 0.39 6.44
C ILE A 42 -4.55 0.68 5.69
N GLY A 43 -3.85 1.77 6.06
CA GLY A 43 -2.58 2.14 5.45
C GLY A 43 -1.50 1.06 5.61
N GLU A 44 -1.32 0.52 6.81
CA GLU A 44 -0.40 -0.60 7.06
C GLU A 44 -0.84 -1.88 6.34
N GLY A 45 -2.14 -2.17 6.31
CA GLY A 45 -2.69 -3.31 5.57
C GLY A 45 -2.39 -3.22 4.07
N THR A 46 -2.58 -2.06 3.48
CA THR A 46 -2.27 -1.79 2.07
C THR A 46 -0.78 -1.96 1.78
N LYS A 47 0.10 -1.43 2.63
CA LYS A 47 1.57 -1.61 2.49
C LYS A 47 1.97 -3.08 2.56
N ASN A 48 1.44 -3.82 3.54
CA ASN A 48 1.75 -5.23 3.70
C ASN A 48 1.29 -6.05 2.49
N GLN A 49 0.11 -5.74 1.95
CA GLN A 49 -0.40 -6.37 0.75
C GLN A 49 0.50 -6.09 -0.45
N MET A 50 0.88 -4.83 -0.66
CA MET A 50 1.79 -4.43 -1.74
C MET A 50 3.14 -5.13 -1.63
N ASN A 51 3.75 -5.15 -0.44
CA ASN A 51 5.02 -5.84 -0.23
C ASN A 51 4.92 -7.35 -0.49
N SER A 52 3.81 -7.99 -0.08
CA SER A 52 3.57 -9.41 -0.35
C SER A 52 3.44 -9.70 -1.85
N GLU A 53 2.79 -8.81 -2.60
CA GLU A 53 2.65 -8.97 -4.06
C GLU A 53 3.98 -8.80 -4.80
N ILE A 54 4.87 -7.92 -4.29
CA ILE A 54 6.23 -7.77 -4.81
C ILE A 54 7.02 -9.06 -4.61
N ASP A 55 6.95 -9.64 -3.43
CA ASP A 55 7.62 -10.92 -3.15
C ASP A 55 7.11 -12.03 -4.07
N ASP A 56 5.82 -11.99 -4.42
CA ASP A 56 5.17 -12.93 -5.32
C ASP A 56 5.52 -12.71 -6.80
N ILE A 57 5.70 -11.46 -7.24
CA ILE A 57 6.09 -11.13 -8.63
C ILE A 57 7.57 -11.47 -8.87
N GLY A 58 8.34 -11.63 -7.81
CA GLY A 58 9.77 -11.91 -7.86
C GLY A 58 10.58 -10.66 -7.54
N GLY A 59 10.76 -10.36 -6.25
CA GLY A 59 11.69 -9.30 -5.81
C GLY A 59 13.06 -9.46 -6.48
N GLY A 60 13.70 -8.36 -6.88
CA GLY A 60 14.96 -8.37 -7.62
C GLY A 60 14.83 -7.98 -9.10
N GLN A 61 13.62 -7.61 -9.55
CA GLN A 61 13.45 -7.06 -10.90
C GLN A 61 14.00 -5.63 -11.00
N ILE A 62 14.81 -5.42 -12.04
CA ILE A 62 15.42 -4.14 -12.38
C ILE A 62 15.05 -3.85 -13.84
N ALA A 63 14.31 -2.79 -14.08
CA ALA A 63 14.06 -2.31 -15.42
C ALA A 63 15.14 -1.30 -15.82
N ILE A 64 15.68 -1.47 -17.01
CA ILE A 64 16.60 -0.51 -17.62
C ILE A 64 15.99 -0.06 -18.93
N SER A 65 15.86 1.24 -19.09
CA SER A 65 15.33 1.86 -20.33
C SER A 65 16.32 2.86 -20.89
N VAL A 66 16.26 3.01 -22.18
CA VAL A 66 17.03 4.02 -22.90
C VAL A 66 16.36 5.39 -22.70
N SER A 67 17.13 6.42 -22.39
CA SER A 67 16.64 7.78 -22.24
C SER A 67 16.12 8.32 -23.58
N SER A 68 15.14 9.23 -23.51
CA SER A 68 14.66 9.97 -24.69
C SER A 68 15.75 10.84 -25.35
N ASP A 69 16.87 11.04 -24.69
CA ASP A 69 18.01 11.81 -25.19
C ASP A 69 18.89 11.00 -26.15
N ALA A 70 18.78 9.65 -26.12
CA ALA A 70 19.40 8.76 -27.10
C ALA A 70 18.64 8.81 -28.43
N GLN A 71 19.22 9.47 -29.41
CA GLN A 71 18.55 9.77 -30.67
C GLN A 71 18.83 8.76 -31.80
N THR A 72 19.84 7.91 -31.64
CA THR A 72 20.24 6.94 -32.66
C THR A 72 20.05 5.52 -32.17
N ALA A 73 19.73 4.60 -33.10
CA ALA A 73 19.57 3.19 -32.76
C ALA A 73 20.87 2.55 -32.23
N GLU A 74 22.03 3.13 -32.52
CA GLU A 74 23.33 2.66 -32.00
C GLU A 74 23.48 2.92 -30.48
N GLU A 75 22.67 3.80 -29.93
CA GLU A 75 22.62 4.11 -28.50
C GLU A 75 21.62 3.21 -27.74
N TRP A 76 20.89 2.35 -28.45
CA TRP A 76 19.89 1.47 -27.88
C TRP A 76 20.51 0.13 -27.47
N ILE A 77 19.83 -0.57 -26.56
CA ILE A 77 20.25 -1.89 -26.09
C ILE A 77 20.21 -2.90 -27.26
N THR A 78 21.25 -3.68 -27.43
CA THR A 78 21.38 -4.68 -28.50
C THR A 78 21.24 -6.11 -27.95
N ALA A 79 21.00 -7.08 -28.85
CA ALA A 79 21.00 -8.50 -28.47
C ALA A 79 22.36 -8.95 -27.89
N ASP A 80 23.47 -8.42 -28.41
CA ASP A 80 24.81 -8.67 -27.88
C ASP A 80 25.01 -8.13 -26.45
N ASP A 81 24.34 -7.04 -26.11
CA ASP A 81 24.36 -6.49 -24.74
C ASP A 81 23.61 -7.42 -23.77
N ILE A 82 22.49 -7.98 -24.21
CA ILE A 82 21.71 -8.93 -23.42
C ILE A 82 22.54 -10.16 -23.07
N GLU A 83 23.27 -10.71 -24.04
CA GLU A 83 24.16 -11.86 -23.80
C GLU A 83 25.28 -11.48 -22.82
N ALA A 84 25.91 -10.32 -22.99
CA ALA A 84 26.96 -9.86 -22.09
C ALA A 84 26.44 -9.60 -20.66
N ILE A 85 25.21 -9.13 -20.53
CA ILE A 85 24.57 -8.90 -19.20
C ILE A 85 24.24 -10.24 -18.53
N ARG A 86 23.77 -11.25 -19.28
CA ARG A 86 23.50 -12.60 -18.75
C ARG A 86 24.73 -13.26 -18.13
N GLU A 87 25.93 -12.92 -18.59
CA GLU A 87 27.19 -13.46 -18.05
C GLU A 87 27.62 -12.80 -16.73
N LEU A 88 26.93 -11.73 -16.27
CA LEU A 88 27.27 -11.06 -15.02
C LEU A 88 26.82 -11.89 -13.81
N ASP A 89 27.68 -11.96 -12.79
CA ASP A 89 27.36 -12.61 -11.53
C ASP A 89 26.18 -11.93 -10.84
N GLY A 90 25.17 -12.71 -10.44
CA GLY A 90 23.98 -12.26 -9.74
C GLY A 90 22.80 -11.96 -10.65
N ILE A 91 22.87 -12.23 -11.93
CA ILE A 91 21.77 -12.16 -12.88
C ILE A 91 21.20 -13.55 -13.14
N GLU A 92 19.90 -13.72 -12.92
CA GLU A 92 19.19 -14.98 -13.16
C GLU A 92 18.56 -15.03 -14.54
N GLY A 93 18.20 -13.88 -15.11
CA GLY A 93 17.62 -13.77 -16.44
C GLY A 93 17.45 -12.34 -16.91
N VAL A 94 17.38 -12.16 -18.22
CA VAL A 94 17.19 -10.87 -18.89
C VAL A 94 16.08 -11.01 -19.91
N ASN A 95 15.07 -10.16 -19.83
CA ASN A 95 13.99 -10.10 -20.80
C ASN A 95 13.92 -8.72 -21.45
N VAL A 96 13.75 -8.69 -22.75
CA VAL A 96 13.38 -7.49 -23.51
C VAL A 96 11.87 -7.51 -23.71
N SER A 97 11.26 -6.34 -23.74
CA SER A 97 9.80 -6.24 -23.82
C SER A 97 9.41 -4.97 -24.57
N ASP A 98 9.18 -5.13 -25.87
CA ASP A 98 8.64 -4.07 -26.70
C ASP A 98 7.22 -4.42 -27.16
N SER A 99 6.28 -3.51 -26.95
CA SER A 99 4.86 -3.73 -27.25
C SER A 99 4.38 -2.84 -28.39
N TYR A 100 3.59 -3.44 -29.25
CA TYR A 100 3.02 -2.76 -30.42
C TYR A 100 1.54 -3.08 -30.58
N ASP A 101 0.80 -2.13 -31.14
CA ASP A 101 -0.62 -2.33 -31.42
C ASP A 101 -0.84 -3.25 -32.61
N GLY A 102 -1.79 -4.16 -32.45
CA GLY A 102 -2.22 -5.09 -33.47
C GLY A 102 -3.71 -5.34 -33.46
N GLU A 103 -4.17 -6.11 -34.40
CA GLU A 103 -5.57 -6.52 -34.53
C GLU A 103 -5.68 -8.00 -34.87
N THR A 104 -6.77 -8.60 -34.44
CA THR A 104 -7.14 -9.97 -34.84
C THR A 104 -8.64 -10.09 -35.03
N ALA A 105 -9.05 -10.99 -35.92
CA ALA A 105 -10.43 -11.38 -36.10
C ALA A 105 -10.58 -12.88 -35.78
N THR A 106 -11.49 -13.19 -34.85
CA THR A 106 -11.82 -14.57 -34.48
C THR A 106 -13.30 -14.84 -34.70
N GLY A 107 -13.75 -16.06 -34.49
CA GLY A 107 -15.17 -16.38 -34.50
C GLY A 107 -16.01 -15.66 -33.46
N LYS A 108 -15.40 -14.96 -32.50
CA LYS A 108 -16.04 -14.16 -31.45
C LYS A 108 -16.11 -12.66 -31.80
N GLY A 109 -15.41 -12.22 -32.84
CA GLY A 109 -15.36 -10.81 -33.26
C GLY A 109 -13.97 -10.30 -33.56
N ASN A 110 -13.88 -8.98 -33.71
CA ASN A 110 -12.61 -8.26 -33.88
C ASN A 110 -12.10 -7.80 -32.54
N PHE A 111 -10.80 -7.96 -32.31
CA PHE A 111 -10.12 -7.56 -31.08
C PHE A 111 -8.90 -6.74 -31.40
N THR A 112 -8.68 -5.68 -30.61
CA THR A 112 -7.41 -4.98 -30.57
C THR A 112 -6.42 -5.81 -29.77
N LEU A 113 -5.19 -5.91 -30.27
CA LEU A 113 -4.11 -6.65 -29.62
C LEU A 113 -3.03 -5.68 -29.13
N MET A 114 -2.40 -6.06 -28.05
CA MET A 114 -1.08 -5.58 -27.65
C MET A 114 -0.11 -6.74 -27.85
N VAL A 115 0.67 -6.67 -28.94
CA VAL A 115 1.65 -7.70 -29.27
C VAL A 115 2.97 -7.33 -28.64
N THR A 116 3.45 -8.16 -27.74
CA THR A 116 4.69 -7.92 -27.00
C THR A 116 5.77 -8.88 -27.45
N GLY A 117 6.86 -8.34 -28.01
CA GLY A 117 8.05 -9.09 -28.36
C GLY A 117 8.91 -9.34 -27.11
N GLU A 118 9.18 -10.59 -26.79
CA GLU A 118 9.89 -10.96 -25.58
C GLU A 118 11.09 -11.86 -25.86
N GLY A 119 12.05 -11.83 -24.94
CA GLY A 119 13.24 -12.68 -24.95
C GLY A 119 12.97 -14.09 -24.39
N PRO A 120 13.99 -14.96 -24.41
CA PRO A 120 13.85 -16.35 -23.99
C PRO A 120 13.66 -16.52 -22.47
N ASP A 121 14.09 -15.56 -21.66
CA ASP A 121 13.91 -15.57 -20.20
C ASP A 121 12.60 -14.94 -19.74
N ALA A 122 11.70 -14.58 -20.66
CA ALA A 122 10.44 -13.91 -20.35
C ALA A 122 9.63 -14.63 -19.27
N LYS A 123 9.54 -15.96 -19.33
CA LYS A 123 8.87 -16.78 -18.30
C LYS A 123 9.49 -16.59 -16.91
N LEU A 124 10.80 -16.54 -16.82
CA LEU A 124 11.55 -16.41 -15.56
C LEU A 124 11.35 -15.00 -15.00
N VAL A 125 11.60 -14.00 -15.83
CA VAL A 125 11.51 -12.58 -15.44
C VAL A 125 10.09 -12.17 -15.05
N SER A 126 9.06 -12.62 -15.81
CA SER A 126 7.67 -12.33 -15.49
C SER A 126 7.07 -13.22 -14.39
N ASN A 127 7.82 -14.21 -13.90
CA ASN A 127 7.33 -15.23 -12.96
C ASN A 127 6.00 -15.86 -13.43
N ALA A 128 5.90 -16.12 -14.75
CA ALA A 128 4.67 -16.56 -15.37
C ALA A 128 4.33 -18.01 -14.99
N THR A 129 3.14 -18.23 -14.46
CA THR A 129 2.61 -19.55 -14.17
C THR A 129 1.88 -20.09 -15.37
N MET A 130 2.33 -21.25 -15.89
CA MET A 130 1.68 -21.90 -17.02
C MET A 130 0.46 -22.68 -16.58
N LYS A 131 -0.66 -22.48 -17.28
CA LYS A 131 -1.88 -23.27 -17.13
C LYS A 131 -1.92 -24.43 -18.09
N HIS A 132 -1.59 -24.17 -19.36
CA HIS A 132 -1.54 -25.15 -20.44
C HIS A 132 -0.31 -24.88 -21.30
N GLY A 133 0.29 -25.95 -21.85
CA GLY A 133 1.41 -25.84 -22.77
C GLY A 133 2.72 -25.39 -22.12
N VAL A 134 3.56 -24.73 -22.91
CA VAL A 134 4.90 -24.26 -22.50
C VAL A 134 5.13 -22.83 -23.01
N TYR A 135 5.96 -22.08 -22.30
CA TYR A 135 6.45 -20.80 -22.80
C TYR A 135 7.52 -21.05 -23.87
N PHE A 136 7.64 -20.15 -24.85
CA PHE A 136 8.73 -20.21 -25.79
C PHE A 136 10.08 -19.93 -25.10
N GLY A 137 11.13 -20.53 -25.60
CA GLY A 137 12.47 -20.40 -25.04
C GLY A 137 13.50 -19.99 -26.10
N GLU A 138 14.75 -20.16 -25.78
CA GLU A 138 15.91 -19.80 -26.62
C GLU A 138 15.77 -20.26 -28.06
N LYS A 139 15.37 -21.54 -28.27
CA LYS A 139 15.24 -22.12 -29.60
C LYS A 139 14.18 -21.43 -30.46
N GLU A 140 13.02 -21.14 -29.88
CA GLU A 140 11.93 -20.48 -30.58
C GLU A 140 12.27 -19.02 -30.92
N VAL A 141 13.02 -18.36 -30.03
CA VAL A 141 13.51 -16.99 -30.25
C VAL A 141 14.56 -16.95 -31.34
N GLN A 142 15.60 -17.85 -31.31
CA GLN A 142 16.67 -17.89 -32.31
C GLN A 142 16.18 -18.27 -33.71
N GLU A 143 15.22 -19.21 -33.80
CA GLU A 143 14.66 -19.68 -35.07
C GLU A 143 13.56 -18.75 -35.63
N GLY A 144 13.14 -17.69 -34.90
CA GLY A 144 12.08 -16.77 -35.32
C GLY A 144 10.75 -17.49 -35.54
N LYS A 145 10.40 -18.42 -34.62
CA LYS A 145 9.18 -19.21 -34.79
C LYS A 145 7.91 -18.38 -34.59
N ASN A 146 6.95 -18.56 -35.48
CA ASN A 146 5.62 -17.95 -35.36
C ASN A 146 4.79 -18.62 -34.25
N VAL A 147 5.18 -18.41 -32.98
CA VAL A 147 4.50 -18.91 -31.79
C VAL A 147 4.11 -17.76 -30.87
N CYS A 148 3.07 -18.00 -30.06
CA CYS A 148 2.64 -17.01 -29.07
C CYS A 148 2.18 -17.66 -27.78
N VAL A 149 2.22 -16.87 -26.72
CA VAL A 149 1.66 -17.17 -25.40
C VAL A 149 0.62 -16.11 -25.07
N ILE A 150 -0.51 -16.51 -24.54
CA ILE A 150 -1.61 -15.64 -24.13
C ILE A 150 -2.08 -15.99 -22.72
N SER A 151 -2.81 -15.07 -22.06
CA SER A 151 -3.43 -15.37 -20.77
C SER A 151 -4.68 -16.24 -20.91
N ASP A 152 -5.07 -16.94 -19.87
CA ASP A 152 -6.27 -17.77 -19.86
C ASP A 152 -7.56 -16.91 -19.97
N SER A 153 -7.56 -15.69 -19.45
CA SER A 153 -8.65 -14.73 -19.63
C SER A 153 -8.78 -14.27 -21.09
N ASP A 154 -7.66 -13.97 -21.74
CA ASP A 154 -7.63 -13.57 -23.15
C ASP A 154 -7.97 -14.73 -24.08
N ALA A 155 -7.53 -15.95 -23.76
CA ALA A 155 -7.95 -17.14 -24.47
C ALA A 155 -9.48 -17.34 -24.45
N LYS A 156 -10.12 -17.16 -23.30
CA LYS A 156 -11.57 -17.21 -23.16
C LYS A 156 -12.28 -16.11 -23.95
N ARG A 157 -11.71 -14.90 -24.01
CA ARG A 157 -12.25 -13.79 -24.82
C ARG A 157 -12.18 -14.09 -26.30
N LEU A 158 -11.03 -14.55 -26.79
CA LEU A 158 -10.80 -14.82 -28.22
C LEU A 158 -11.51 -16.06 -28.73
N PHE A 159 -11.54 -17.14 -27.96
CA PHE A 159 -11.97 -18.47 -28.41
C PHE A 159 -13.16 -19.03 -27.61
N GLY A 160 -13.46 -18.50 -26.41
CA GLY A 160 -14.51 -19.00 -25.51
C GLY A 160 -14.05 -20.14 -24.59
N THR A 161 -12.78 -20.54 -24.66
CA THR A 161 -12.13 -21.59 -23.86
C THR A 161 -10.71 -21.21 -23.56
N ASP A 162 -10.10 -21.76 -22.51
CA ASP A 162 -8.69 -21.62 -22.20
C ASP A 162 -7.83 -22.80 -22.72
N ASP A 163 -8.45 -23.87 -23.22
CA ASP A 163 -7.76 -24.99 -23.87
C ASP A 163 -7.57 -24.70 -25.37
N VAL A 164 -6.59 -23.84 -25.66
CA VAL A 164 -6.29 -23.33 -27.02
C VAL A 164 -4.89 -23.66 -27.50
N VAL A 165 -4.14 -24.44 -26.75
CA VAL A 165 -2.77 -24.82 -27.14
C VAL A 165 -2.77 -25.58 -28.48
N GLY A 166 -1.95 -25.11 -29.42
CA GLY A 166 -1.88 -25.65 -30.76
C GLY A 166 -2.81 -25.01 -31.78
N MET A 167 -3.76 -24.17 -31.34
CA MET A 167 -4.59 -23.35 -32.24
C MET A 167 -3.75 -22.23 -32.87
N SER A 168 -4.23 -21.70 -33.98
CA SER A 168 -3.60 -20.56 -34.68
C SER A 168 -4.40 -19.29 -34.43
N LEU A 169 -3.68 -18.20 -34.25
CA LEU A 169 -4.20 -16.85 -34.12
C LEU A 169 -3.59 -15.98 -35.23
N ASP A 170 -4.42 -15.42 -36.10
CA ASP A 170 -3.97 -14.50 -37.13
C ASP A 170 -3.82 -13.09 -36.52
N VAL A 171 -2.60 -12.60 -36.51
CA VAL A 171 -2.23 -11.30 -35.91
C VAL A 171 -1.84 -10.36 -37.04
N ASN A 172 -2.48 -9.20 -37.09
CA ASN A 172 -2.15 -8.11 -38.00
C ASN A 172 -1.46 -7.00 -37.20
N CYS A 173 -0.20 -6.70 -37.54
CA CYS A 173 0.53 -5.55 -37.05
C CYS A 173 1.08 -4.76 -38.24
N TYR A 174 0.89 -3.45 -38.26
CA TYR A 174 1.39 -2.55 -39.33
C TYR A 174 0.98 -2.98 -40.75
N GLY A 175 -0.17 -3.66 -40.91
CA GLY A 175 -0.65 -4.15 -42.20
C GLY A 175 -0.04 -5.48 -42.64
N LEU A 176 0.88 -6.07 -41.87
CA LEU A 176 1.40 -7.42 -42.08
C LEU A 176 0.61 -8.42 -41.23
N THR A 177 0.05 -9.43 -41.86
CA THR A 177 -0.68 -10.50 -41.13
C THR A 177 0.17 -11.77 -41.06
N LYS A 178 0.33 -12.32 -39.87
CA LYS A 178 0.97 -13.62 -39.64
C LYS A 178 0.07 -14.52 -38.81
N SER A 179 0.10 -15.81 -39.12
CA SER A 179 -0.55 -16.82 -38.33
C SER A 179 0.39 -17.36 -37.25
N LEU A 180 0.10 -17.05 -35.99
CA LEU A 180 0.89 -17.47 -34.84
C LEU A 180 0.26 -18.69 -34.18
N ARG A 181 1.06 -19.71 -33.84
CA ARG A 181 0.59 -20.88 -33.12
C ARG A 181 0.66 -20.63 -31.62
N ILE A 182 -0.43 -20.83 -30.91
CA ILE A 182 -0.48 -20.74 -29.46
C ILE A 182 0.29 -21.93 -28.87
N CYS A 183 1.45 -21.67 -28.25
CA CYS A 183 2.28 -22.70 -27.62
C CYS A 183 2.02 -22.84 -26.13
N GLY A 184 1.48 -21.79 -25.48
CA GLY A 184 1.19 -21.81 -24.06
C GLY A 184 0.09 -20.84 -23.64
N VAL A 185 -0.53 -21.16 -22.53
CA VAL A 185 -1.53 -20.32 -21.86
C VAL A 185 -1.06 -20.12 -20.43
N THR A 186 -0.92 -18.85 -20.03
CA THR A 186 -0.56 -18.47 -18.65
C THR A 186 -1.78 -18.28 -17.82
N THR A 187 -1.67 -18.53 -16.51
CA THR A 187 -2.71 -18.17 -15.55
C THR A 187 -2.59 -16.69 -15.25
N GLN A 188 -3.67 -15.94 -15.48
CA GLN A 188 -3.75 -14.59 -14.95
C GLN A 188 -4.02 -14.68 -13.44
N LYS A 189 -3.23 -13.98 -12.60
CA LYS A 189 -3.50 -13.91 -11.17
C LYS A 189 -4.81 -13.13 -10.98
N GLU A 190 -5.83 -13.78 -10.43
CA GLU A 190 -7.17 -13.19 -10.23
C GLU A 190 -7.23 -12.24 -9.02
N ASN A 191 -6.25 -12.30 -8.13
CA ASN A 191 -6.23 -11.53 -6.87
C ASN A 191 -4.89 -10.84 -6.68
N GLY A 192 -4.88 -9.52 -6.58
CA GLY A 192 -3.69 -8.73 -6.26
C GLY A 192 -3.85 -7.25 -6.62
N THR A 193 -3.00 -6.39 -6.05
CA THR A 193 -3.01 -4.94 -6.30
C THR A 193 -2.61 -4.59 -7.74
N PHE A 194 -1.82 -5.46 -8.38
CA PHE A 194 -1.37 -5.33 -9.77
C PHE A 194 -2.13 -6.26 -10.73
N VAL A 195 -3.36 -6.63 -10.38
CA VAL A 195 -4.20 -7.41 -11.29
C VAL A 195 -4.51 -6.58 -12.52
N SER A 196 -4.22 -7.16 -13.67
CA SER A 196 -4.71 -6.63 -14.93
C SER A 196 -6.20 -6.91 -15.04
N TYR A 197 -7.02 -5.89 -14.74
CA TYR A 197 -8.46 -6.00 -14.93
C TYR A 197 -8.78 -6.11 -16.42
N THR A 198 -9.35 -7.22 -16.82
CA THR A 198 -9.82 -7.41 -18.18
C THR A 198 -11.26 -6.91 -18.27
N TYR A 199 -11.49 -5.81 -18.99
CA TYR A 199 -12.83 -5.29 -19.29
C TYR A 199 -13.07 -5.28 -20.79
N ASP A 200 -14.34 -5.26 -21.19
CA ASP A 200 -14.73 -5.18 -22.59
C ASP A 200 -14.11 -3.95 -23.27
N GLY A 201 -13.35 -4.19 -24.34
CA GLY A 201 -12.61 -3.14 -25.06
C GLY A 201 -11.13 -3.02 -24.69
N MET A 202 -10.64 -3.72 -23.68
CA MET A 202 -9.22 -3.77 -23.39
C MET A 202 -8.48 -4.58 -24.46
N PRO A 203 -7.29 -4.13 -24.95
CA PRO A 203 -6.48 -4.92 -25.87
C PRO A 203 -6.14 -6.30 -25.27
N VAL A 204 -6.16 -7.32 -26.11
CA VAL A 204 -5.70 -8.67 -25.76
C VAL A 204 -4.18 -8.71 -25.83
N THR A 205 -3.50 -9.17 -24.80
CA THR A 205 -2.04 -9.29 -24.80
C THR A 205 -1.60 -10.58 -25.42
N VAL A 206 -0.72 -10.49 -26.42
CA VAL A 206 -0.14 -11.62 -27.14
C VAL A 206 1.38 -11.54 -27.06
N ASN A 207 2.00 -12.43 -26.30
CA ASN A 207 3.47 -12.48 -26.16
C ASN A 207 4.06 -13.35 -27.25
N VAL A 208 5.04 -12.82 -27.98
CA VAL A 208 5.73 -13.48 -29.10
C VAL A 208 7.23 -13.37 -28.93
N PRO A 209 8.05 -14.24 -29.56
CA PRO A 209 9.49 -14.03 -29.65
C PRO A 209 9.80 -12.66 -30.26
N TYR A 210 10.75 -11.91 -29.68
CA TYR A 210 11.12 -10.60 -30.23
C TYR A 210 11.56 -10.67 -31.70
N THR A 211 12.20 -11.77 -32.11
CA THR A 211 12.59 -12.03 -33.50
C THR A 211 11.38 -12.12 -34.43
N THR A 212 10.27 -12.72 -33.97
CA THR A 212 8.99 -12.71 -34.69
C THR A 212 8.41 -11.30 -34.78
N MET A 213 8.56 -10.50 -33.70
CA MET A 213 8.11 -9.09 -33.67
C MET A 213 8.91 -8.24 -34.64
N ASN A 214 10.22 -8.40 -34.72
CA ASN A 214 11.08 -7.72 -35.68
C ASN A 214 10.65 -7.94 -37.15
N GLU A 215 10.08 -9.10 -37.46
CA GLU A 215 9.54 -9.36 -38.79
C GLU A 215 8.24 -8.58 -39.06
N PHE A 216 7.46 -8.21 -38.05
CA PHE A 216 6.27 -7.35 -38.21
C PHE A 216 6.67 -5.88 -38.39
N THR A 217 7.63 -5.42 -37.61
CA THR A 217 8.04 -4.01 -37.57
C THR A 217 9.08 -3.64 -38.61
N GLY A 218 9.82 -4.65 -39.13
CA GLY A 218 10.98 -4.43 -39.99
C GLY A 218 12.16 -3.80 -39.21
N THR A 219 12.14 -3.90 -37.87
CA THR A 219 13.21 -3.39 -37.02
C THR A 219 14.32 -4.44 -36.85
N SER A 220 15.50 -4.00 -36.42
CA SER A 220 16.61 -4.85 -36.05
C SER A 220 16.57 -5.16 -34.54
N ASP A 221 17.53 -5.94 -34.06
CA ASP A 221 17.68 -6.36 -32.66
C ASP A 221 18.14 -5.21 -31.72
N TYR A 222 17.40 -4.10 -31.76
CA TYR A 222 17.56 -2.94 -30.90
C TYR A 222 16.35 -2.81 -29.99
N PHE A 223 16.58 -2.62 -28.70
CA PHE A 223 15.53 -2.58 -27.70
C PHE A 223 15.57 -1.28 -26.91
N PHE A 224 14.40 -0.72 -26.68
CA PHE A 224 14.25 0.49 -25.87
C PHE A 224 14.32 0.18 -24.36
N SER A 225 13.89 -1.00 -23.96
CA SER A 225 13.87 -1.40 -22.55
C SER A 225 14.18 -2.89 -22.38
N MET A 226 14.73 -3.19 -21.22
CA MET A 226 14.90 -4.57 -20.75
C MET A 226 14.57 -4.66 -19.27
N THR A 227 14.17 -5.84 -18.83
CA THR A 227 13.98 -6.17 -17.42
C THR A 227 14.93 -7.29 -17.04
N ILE A 228 15.65 -7.10 -15.97
CA ILE A 228 16.61 -8.04 -15.42
C ILE A 228 16.01 -8.66 -14.17
N GLN A 229 16.09 -9.97 -14.05
CA GLN A 229 15.86 -10.68 -12.81
C GLN A 229 17.20 -10.91 -12.13
N ALA A 230 17.43 -10.22 -11.02
CA ALA A 230 18.62 -10.42 -10.19
C ALA A 230 18.34 -11.39 -9.04
N ASP A 231 19.38 -12.00 -8.50
CA ASP A 231 19.31 -12.79 -7.27
C ASP A 231 18.78 -11.92 -6.12
N LYS A 232 17.70 -12.37 -5.50
CA LYS A 232 17.01 -11.67 -4.40
C LYS A 232 17.87 -11.43 -3.17
N SER A 233 18.96 -12.17 -3.01
CA SER A 233 19.91 -12.01 -1.90
C SER A 233 20.88 -10.86 -2.09
N LEU A 234 20.99 -10.32 -3.30
CA LEU A 234 21.90 -9.25 -3.66
C LEU A 234 21.18 -7.88 -3.66
N ASP A 235 21.96 -6.84 -3.46
CA ASP A 235 21.46 -5.48 -3.55
C ASP A 235 21.18 -5.09 -5.01
N SER A 236 19.91 -4.83 -5.32
CA SER A 236 19.45 -4.50 -6.68
C SER A 236 20.16 -3.29 -7.26
N GLN A 237 20.48 -2.28 -6.44
CA GLN A 237 21.21 -1.09 -6.90
C GLN A 237 22.63 -1.44 -7.34
N SER A 238 23.32 -2.28 -6.59
CA SER A 238 24.67 -2.73 -6.96
C SER A 238 24.70 -3.52 -8.28
N ILE A 239 23.66 -4.31 -8.54
CA ILE A 239 23.53 -5.03 -9.82
C ILE A 239 23.21 -4.04 -10.96
N ALA A 240 22.29 -3.12 -10.73
CA ALA A 240 21.93 -2.07 -11.70
C ALA A 240 23.16 -1.26 -12.12
N ASP A 241 23.96 -0.82 -11.14
CA ASP A 241 25.20 -0.06 -11.40
C ASP A 241 26.20 -0.85 -12.24
N LYS A 242 26.33 -2.16 -12.00
CA LYS A 242 27.20 -3.02 -12.82
C LYS A 242 26.72 -3.11 -14.27
N VAL A 243 25.40 -3.27 -14.46
CA VAL A 243 24.82 -3.38 -15.80
C VAL A 243 24.93 -2.06 -16.54
N VAL A 244 24.60 -0.94 -15.93
CA VAL A 244 24.75 0.39 -16.55
C VAL A 244 26.21 0.65 -16.92
N ASN A 245 27.15 0.38 -16.02
CA ASN A 245 28.58 0.52 -16.32
C ASN A 245 29.04 -0.36 -17.48
N LEU A 246 28.46 -1.57 -17.64
CA LEU A 246 28.74 -2.44 -18.77
C LEU A 246 28.21 -1.82 -20.08
N LEU A 247 26.95 -1.38 -20.08
CA LEU A 247 26.30 -0.75 -21.24
C LEU A 247 27.03 0.53 -21.65
N GLU A 248 27.33 1.44 -20.72
CA GLU A 248 28.07 2.66 -21.00
C GLU A 248 29.43 2.42 -21.63
N LYS A 249 30.14 1.38 -21.17
CA LYS A 249 31.43 1.00 -21.77
C LYS A 249 31.29 0.45 -23.18
N ARG A 250 30.27 -0.37 -23.44
CA ARG A 250 30.02 -0.99 -24.74
C ARG A 250 29.57 0.07 -25.77
N HIS A 251 28.72 1.00 -25.33
CA HIS A 251 28.20 2.10 -26.18
C HIS A 251 29.08 3.36 -26.16
N GLN A 252 30.21 3.37 -25.43
CA GLN A 252 31.14 4.49 -25.34
C GLN A 252 30.49 5.81 -24.89
N CYS A 253 29.45 5.75 -24.08
CA CYS A 253 28.64 6.88 -23.61
C CYS A 253 28.77 7.12 -22.09
N ALA A 254 29.93 6.85 -21.51
CA ALA A 254 30.16 6.99 -20.08
C ALA A 254 29.88 8.41 -19.57
N GLY A 255 28.91 8.54 -18.67
CA GLY A 255 28.49 9.80 -18.04
C GLY A 255 27.47 10.61 -18.84
N GLU A 256 26.83 10.05 -19.87
CA GLU A 256 25.79 10.71 -20.66
C GLU A 256 24.35 10.36 -20.20
N ASP A 257 24.21 9.53 -19.14
CA ASP A 257 22.93 9.11 -18.54
C ASP A 257 21.90 8.56 -19.55
N TYR A 258 22.37 7.87 -20.61
CA TYR A 258 21.50 7.28 -21.61
C TYR A 258 20.71 6.09 -21.10
N PHE A 259 21.20 5.39 -20.07
CA PHE A 259 20.54 4.23 -19.49
C PHE A 259 19.94 4.56 -18.14
N GLN A 260 18.62 4.61 -18.09
CA GLN A 260 17.86 4.90 -16.88
C GLN A 260 17.48 3.61 -16.18
N VAL A 261 17.83 3.52 -14.91
CA VAL A 261 17.47 2.39 -14.05
C VAL A 261 16.18 2.72 -13.30
N GLN A 262 15.24 1.81 -13.32
CA GLN A 262 14.06 1.84 -12.49
C GLN A 262 13.95 0.52 -11.72
N SER A 263 14.37 0.53 -10.49
CA SER A 263 14.18 -0.60 -9.58
C SER A 263 12.71 -0.64 -9.14
N PHE A 264 12.12 -1.82 -9.16
CA PHE A 264 10.78 -2.03 -8.62
C PHE A 264 10.73 -1.64 -7.13
N GLN A 265 11.83 -1.81 -6.43
CA GLN A 265 11.99 -1.41 -5.03
C GLN A 265 11.92 0.12 -4.85
N ASP A 266 12.43 0.90 -5.81
CA ASP A 266 12.36 2.37 -5.77
C ASP A 266 10.93 2.87 -6.01
N ILE A 267 10.21 2.24 -6.94
CA ILE A 267 8.79 2.52 -7.17
C ILE A 267 8.01 2.27 -5.87
N MET A 268 8.25 1.16 -5.22
CA MET A 268 7.58 0.80 -3.97
C MET A 268 7.95 1.71 -2.81
N SER A 269 9.22 2.10 -2.72
CA SER A 269 9.67 3.09 -1.74
C SER A 269 8.93 4.42 -1.90
N SER A 270 8.83 4.90 -3.14
CA SER A 270 8.10 6.13 -3.47
C SER A 270 6.60 6.00 -3.16
N MET A 271 6.00 4.86 -3.46
CA MET A 271 4.59 4.58 -3.18
C MET A 271 4.32 4.47 -1.68
N ASN A 272 5.22 3.82 -0.92
CA ASN A 272 5.16 3.76 0.53
C ASN A 272 5.29 5.15 1.15
N GLN A 273 6.18 6.01 0.63
CA GLN A 273 6.30 7.41 1.08
C GLN A 273 5.02 8.20 0.81
N MET A 274 4.38 8.00 -0.34
CA MET A 274 3.10 8.64 -0.65
C MET A 274 1.99 8.18 0.31
N LEU A 275 1.90 6.87 0.59
CA LEU A 275 0.95 6.33 1.57
C LEU A 275 1.21 6.86 2.98
N ASP A 276 2.49 7.01 3.38
CA ASP A 276 2.86 7.60 4.66
C ASP A 276 2.43 9.06 4.75
N MET A 277 2.64 9.84 3.70
CA MET A 277 2.22 11.25 3.65
C MET A 277 0.70 11.38 3.78
N VAL A 278 -0.07 10.57 3.05
CA VAL A 278 -1.54 10.56 3.13
C VAL A 278 -2.00 10.16 4.52
N THR A 279 -1.43 9.09 5.08
CA THR A 279 -1.76 8.59 6.42
C THR A 279 -1.42 9.63 7.49
N ALA A 280 -0.28 10.32 7.39
CA ALA A 280 0.12 11.39 8.29
C ALA A 280 -0.85 12.59 8.21
N PHE A 281 -1.24 12.99 6.99
CA PHE A 281 -2.19 14.09 6.80
C PHE A 281 -3.55 13.77 7.44
N ILE A 282 -4.09 12.59 7.19
CA ILE A 282 -5.40 12.22 7.74
C ILE A 282 -5.31 12.03 9.27
N SER A 283 -4.19 11.50 9.76
CA SER A 283 -3.92 11.38 11.21
C SER A 283 -3.84 12.76 11.89
N PHE A 284 -3.29 13.76 11.20
CA PHE A 284 -3.27 15.14 11.68
C PHE A 284 -4.70 15.70 11.81
N VAL A 285 -5.56 15.48 10.80
CA VAL A 285 -6.97 15.91 10.85
C VAL A 285 -7.72 15.22 12.00
N ALA A 286 -7.50 13.92 12.18
CA ALA A 286 -8.07 13.17 13.31
C ALA A 286 -7.53 13.67 14.66
N GLY A 287 -6.26 14.10 14.72
CA GLY A 287 -5.66 14.76 15.88
C GLY A 287 -6.38 16.06 16.26
N ILE A 288 -6.76 16.87 15.28
CA ILE A 288 -7.58 18.08 15.51
C ILE A 288 -8.93 17.69 16.12
N SER A 289 -9.59 16.65 15.60
CA SER A 289 -10.85 16.15 16.16
C SER A 289 -10.69 15.72 17.62
N LEU A 290 -9.55 15.11 17.96
CA LEU A 290 -9.24 14.71 19.32
C LEU A 290 -9.00 15.92 20.25
N LEU A 291 -8.36 16.99 19.77
CA LEU A 291 -8.22 18.24 20.51
C LEU A 291 -9.59 18.87 20.80
N VAL A 292 -10.51 18.88 19.84
CA VAL A 292 -11.88 19.36 20.04
C VAL A 292 -12.61 18.51 21.10
N GLY A 293 -12.44 17.17 21.03
CA GLY A 293 -12.93 16.25 22.07
C GLY A 293 -12.36 16.57 23.47
N GLY A 294 -11.06 16.87 23.54
CA GLY A 294 -10.38 17.28 24.78
C GLY A 294 -10.92 18.59 25.37
N ILE A 295 -11.23 19.59 24.53
CA ILE A 295 -11.92 20.82 24.97
C ILE A 295 -13.30 20.49 25.54
N GLY A 296 -13.99 19.50 24.93
CA GLY A 296 -15.26 18.99 25.47
C GLY A 296 -15.10 18.43 26.89
N VAL A 297 -14.03 17.60 27.12
CA VAL A 297 -13.69 17.10 28.46
C VAL A 297 -13.45 18.26 29.44
N MET A 298 -12.62 19.23 29.05
CA MET A 298 -12.31 20.40 29.88
C MET A 298 -13.57 21.15 30.30
N ASN A 299 -14.50 21.43 29.37
CA ASN A 299 -15.71 22.17 29.64
C ASN A 299 -16.63 21.41 30.63
N ILE A 300 -16.78 20.12 30.46
CA ILE A 300 -17.60 19.28 31.34
C ILE A 300 -16.98 19.14 32.74
N MET A 301 -15.64 18.99 32.79
CA MET A 301 -14.95 19.00 34.08
C MET A 301 -15.10 20.32 34.83
N LEU A 302 -15.11 21.47 34.12
CA LEU A 302 -15.38 22.78 34.71
C LEU A 302 -16.80 22.87 35.30
N VAL A 303 -17.81 22.34 34.62
CA VAL A 303 -19.17 22.25 35.13
C VAL A 303 -19.21 21.31 36.34
N SER A 304 -18.60 20.14 36.30
CA SER A 304 -18.53 19.24 37.45
C SER A 304 -17.87 19.85 38.67
N VAL A 305 -16.81 20.65 38.49
CA VAL A 305 -16.16 21.39 39.58
C VAL A 305 -17.13 22.41 40.19
N THR A 306 -17.91 23.13 39.37
CA THR A 306 -18.90 24.12 39.88
C THR A 306 -20.07 23.46 40.61
N GLU A 307 -20.57 22.34 40.11
CA GLU A 307 -21.62 21.55 40.76
C GLU A 307 -21.18 20.98 42.13
N ARG A 308 -19.90 20.60 42.25
CA ARG A 308 -19.31 20.02 43.49
C ARG A 308 -18.55 21.01 44.35
N THR A 309 -18.73 22.30 44.12
CA THR A 309 -17.99 23.36 44.83
C THR A 309 -18.15 23.24 46.37
N ARG A 310 -19.35 22.95 46.88
CA ARG A 310 -19.61 22.77 48.31
C ARG A 310 -18.92 21.53 48.88
N GLU A 311 -18.95 20.46 48.17
CA GLU A 311 -18.25 19.19 48.56
C GLU A 311 -16.74 19.42 48.67
N ILE A 312 -16.12 20.08 47.66
CA ILE A 312 -14.71 20.45 47.67
C ILE A 312 -14.39 21.34 48.88
N GLY A 313 -15.26 22.31 49.16
CA GLY A 313 -15.14 23.20 50.33
C GLY A 313 -15.15 22.45 51.64
N ILE A 314 -16.06 21.50 51.84
CA ILE A 314 -16.14 20.63 53.04
C ILE A 314 -14.83 19.82 53.19
N ARG A 315 -14.36 19.18 52.12
CA ARG A 315 -13.11 18.39 52.16
C ARG A 315 -11.91 19.26 52.53
N LYS A 316 -11.81 20.47 51.99
CA LYS A 316 -10.75 21.42 52.34
C LYS A 316 -10.83 21.90 53.79
N SER A 317 -12.06 22.17 54.32
CA SER A 317 -12.27 22.58 55.71
C SER A 317 -11.85 21.45 56.67
N LEU A 318 -11.94 20.18 56.25
CA LEU A 318 -11.47 18.99 56.98
C LEU A 318 -9.97 18.74 56.82
N GLY A 319 -9.20 19.61 56.16
CA GLY A 319 -7.75 19.53 56.04
C GLY A 319 -7.23 18.77 54.80
N ALA A 320 -8.06 18.52 53.79
CA ALA A 320 -7.57 17.86 52.56
C ALA A 320 -6.53 18.72 51.84
N LYS A 321 -5.41 18.09 51.47
CA LYS A 321 -4.31 18.75 50.72
C LYS A 321 -4.79 19.14 49.32
N THR A 322 -4.37 20.30 48.85
CA THR A 322 -4.66 20.80 47.49
C THR A 322 -4.20 19.82 46.41
N SER A 323 -3.08 19.13 46.62
CA SER A 323 -2.58 18.11 45.70
C SER A 323 -3.51 16.88 45.60
N SER A 324 -4.15 16.49 46.70
CA SER A 324 -5.08 15.33 46.69
C SER A 324 -6.33 15.64 45.87
N ILE A 325 -6.87 16.86 46.01
CA ILE A 325 -8.03 17.31 45.22
C ILE A 325 -7.62 17.41 43.74
N MET A 326 -6.48 18.01 43.43
CA MET A 326 -5.99 18.11 42.05
C MET A 326 -5.82 16.71 41.40
N LEU A 327 -5.22 15.78 42.15
CA LEU A 327 -4.98 14.41 41.66
C LEU A 327 -6.29 13.65 41.43
N GLN A 328 -7.29 13.85 42.26
CA GLN A 328 -8.61 13.23 42.11
C GLN A 328 -9.27 13.66 40.77
N PHE A 329 -9.35 14.97 40.49
CA PHE A 329 -9.96 15.47 39.25
C PHE A 329 -9.13 15.11 38.03
N LEU A 330 -7.80 15.06 38.14
CA LEU A 330 -6.90 14.62 37.06
C LEU A 330 -7.10 13.13 36.77
N ALA A 331 -7.24 12.30 37.79
CA ALA A 331 -7.55 10.87 37.62
C ALA A 331 -8.94 10.68 36.97
N GLU A 332 -9.94 11.48 37.35
CA GLU A 332 -11.27 11.45 36.71
C GLU A 332 -11.19 11.77 35.20
N ALA A 333 -10.46 12.80 34.81
CA ALA A 333 -10.23 13.15 33.42
C ALA A 333 -9.48 12.05 32.67
N ALA A 334 -8.41 11.51 33.25
CA ALA A 334 -7.59 10.44 32.65
C ALA A 334 -8.41 9.14 32.45
N ILE A 335 -9.26 8.77 33.40
CA ILE A 335 -10.11 7.59 33.29
C ILE A 335 -11.18 7.78 32.21
N LEU A 336 -11.82 8.96 32.16
CA LEU A 336 -12.78 9.30 31.10
C LEU A 336 -12.16 9.16 29.70
N THR A 337 -10.98 9.71 29.52
CA THR A 337 -10.31 9.66 28.21
C THR A 337 -9.76 8.26 27.90
N ALA A 338 -9.27 7.52 28.89
CA ALA A 338 -8.85 6.13 28.73
C ALA A 338 -10.03 5.22 28.32
N MET A 339 -11.19 5.37 28.96
CA MET A 339 -12.41 4.63 28.58
C MET A 339 -12.87 5.01 27.16
N GLY A 340 -12.89 6.29 26.82
CA GLY A 340 -13.17 6.76 25.47
C GLY A 340 -12.17 6.22 24.44
N GLY A 341 -10.89 6.16 24.83
CA GLY A 341 -9.82 5.59 24.03
C GLY A 341 -9.98 4.10 23.75
N LEU A 342 -10.28 3.32 24.80
CA LEU A 342 -10.53 1.86 24.65
C LEU A 342 -11.73 1.57 23.74
N ILE A 343 -12.84 2.29 23.94
CA ILE A 343 -14.01 2.15 23.07
C ILE A 343 -13.64 2.58 21.63
N GLY A 344 -12.89 3.68 21.46
CA GLY A 344 -12.41 4.16 20.18
C GLY A 344 -11.53 3.14 19.46
N ILE A 345 -10.62 2.47 20.18
CA ILE A 345 -9.78 1.39 19.62
C ILE A 345 -10.65 0.25 19.10
N VAL A 346 -11.60 -0.24 19.90
CA VAL A 346 -12.48 -1.34 19.48
C VAL A 346 -13.28 -0.95 18.24
N LEU A 347 -13.89 0.24 18.24
CA LEU A 347 -14.67 0.75 17.10
C LEU A 347 -13.77 1.01 15.87
N GLY A 348 -12.55 1.48 16.06
CA GLY A 348 -11.58 1.71 15.00
C GLY A 348 -11.13 0.42 14.33
N VAL A 349 -10.86 -0.62 15.12
CA VAL A 349 -10.53 -1.96 14.60
C VAL A 349 -11.71 -2.54 13.82
N ILE A 350 -12.92 -2.54 14.40
CA ILE A 350 -14.12 -3.03 13.72
C ILE A 350 -14.38 -2.23 12.44
N GLY A 351 -14.26 -0.91 12.49
CA GLY A 351 -14.41 -0.02 11.34
C GLY A 351 -13.37 -0.29 10.25
N GLY A 352 -12.11 -0.50 10.61
CA GLY A 352 -11.04 -0.87 9.69
C GLY A 352 -11.33 -2.17 8.96
N TYR A 353 -11.75 -3.23 9.68
CA TYR A 353 -12.16 -4.48 9.06
C TYR A 353 -13.38 -4.33 8.14
N ALA A 354 -14.39 -3.56 8.57
CA ALA A 354 -15.58 -3.33 7.76
C ALA A 354 -15.25 -2.59 6.45
N ILE A 355 -14.42 -1.56 6.52
CA ILE A 355 -13.98 -0.80 5.34
C ILE A 355 -13.14 -1.68 4.41
N CYS A 356 -12.15 -2.41 4.93
CA CYS A 356 -11.35 -3.33 4.13
C CYS A 356 -12.22 -4.41 3.46
N SER A 357 -13.21 -4.96 4.16
CA SER A 357 -14.14 -5.95 3.60
C SER A 357 -14.98 -5.36 2.45
N ILE A 358 -15.45 -4.10 2.59
CA ILE A 358 -16.19 -3.42 1.53
C ILE A 358 -15.30 -3.17 0.31
N ILE A 359 -14.08 -2.69 0.52
CA ILE A 359 -13.12 -2.43 -0.56
C ILE A 359 -12.77 -3.75 -1.24
N SER A 360 -12.48 -4.80 -0.48
CA SER A 360 -12.14 -6.13 -1.01
C SER A 360 -13.27 -6.71 -1.87
N SER A 361 -14.54 -6.55 -1.45
CA SER A 361 -15.68 -7.05 -2.21
C SER A 361 -15.98 -6.22 -3.46
N SER A 362 -15.61 -4.93 -3.48
CA SER A 362 -15.89 -4.02 -4.60
C SER A 362 -14.78 -4.00 -5.65
N MET A 363 -13.54 -4.31 -5.26
CA MET A 363 -12.35 -4.22 -6.11
C MET A 363 -11.69 -5.58 -6.37
N GLU A 364 -12.30 -6.69 -5.93
CA GLU A 364 -11.73 -8.05 -6.03
C GLU A 364 -10.30 -8.17 -5.46
N MET A 365 -9.94 -7.26 -4.54
CA MET A 365 -8.62 -7.19 -3.90
C MET A 365 -8.73 -7.70 -2.47
N THR A 366 -7.77 -8.51 -2.01
CA THR A 366 -7.72 -8.99 -0.62
C THR A 366 -6.91 -8.02 0.23
N ILE A 367 -7.55 -7.00 0.80
CA ILE A 367 -6.89 -6.10 1.76
C ILE A 367 -7.26 -6.53 3.17
N THR A 368 -6.27 -6.90 3.98
CA THR A 368 -6.43 -7.17 5.41
C THR A 368 -5.89 -5.99 6.21
N PRO A 369 -6.65 -5.45 7.18
CA PRO A 369 -6.15 -4.33 7.98
C PRO A 369 -4.92 -4.75 8.79
N GLY A 370 -3.85 -3.96 8.71
CA GLY A 370 -2.63 -4.14 9.49
C GLY A 370 -2.83 -3.59 10.91
N ILE A 371 -3.07 -4.46 11.89
CA ILE A 371 -3.21 -4.04 13.29
C ILE A 371 -1.87 -4.18 13.99
N SER A 372 -1.20 -3.05 14.21
CA SER A 372 0.06 -3.01 14.95
C SER A 372 -0.18 -2.74 16.44
N LEU A 373 0.49 -3.52 17.29
CA LEU A 373 0.48 -3.28 18.75
C LEU A 373 1.04 -1.90 19.08
N SER A 374 2.03 -1.43 18.32
CA SER A 374 2.61 -0.09 18.47
C SER A 374 1.58 1.01 18.24
N THR A 375 0.72 0.87 17.23
CA THR A 375 -0.37 1.81 16.93
C THR A 375 -1.40 1.87 18.06
N ILE A 376 -1.80 0.70 18.61
CA ILE A 376 -2.72 0.64 19.75
C ILE A 376 -2.10 1.30 20.99
N MET A 377 -0.83 1.02 21.28
CA MET A 377 -0.12 1.64 22.41
C MET A 377 0.02 3.15 22.23
N ALA A 378 0.39 3.63 21.05
CA ALA A 378 0.50 5.05 20.75
C ALA A 378 -0.84 5.77 20.90
N ALA A 379 -1.93 5.19 20.37
CA ALA A 379 -3.28 5.75 20.51
C ALA A 379 -3.74 5.81 21.97
N THR A 380 -3.46 4.77 22.76
CA THR A 380 -3.79 4.71 24.19
C THR A 380 -3.01 5.79 24.98
N LEU A 381 -1.71 5.88 24.75
CA LEU A 381 -0.84 6.87 25.39
C LEU A 381 -1.27 8.30 25.03
N PHE A 382 -1.57 8.53 23.76
CA PHE A 382 -2.02 9.84 23.27
C PHE A 382 -3.39 10.23 23.88
N SER A 383 -4.34 9.28 23.98
CA SER A 383 -5.62 9.51 24.66
C SER A 383 -5.45 9.93 26.12
N CYS A 384 -4.61 9.21 26.85
CA CYS A 384 -4.29 9.54 28.24
C CYS A 384 -3.61 10.92 28.35
N ALA A 385 -2.69 11.23 27.43
CA ALA A 385 -2.00 12.52 27.41
C ALA A 385 -2.99 13.69 27.19
N VAL A 386 -3.93 13.54 26.26
CA VAL A 386 -5.02 14.51 26.03
C VAL A 386 -5.88 14.68 27.28
N GLY A 387 -6.27 13.59 27.94
CA GLY A 387 -7.04 13.64 29.18
C GLY A 387 -6.33 14.40 30.30
N VAL A 388 -5.06 14.12 30.50
CA VAL A 388 -4.22 14.81 31.49
C VAL A 388 -4.09 16.29 31.12
N PHE A 389 -3.77 16.61 29.87
CA PHE A 389 -3.55 17.99 29.42
C PHE A 389 -4.81 18.85 29.61
N PHE A 390 -5.94 18.41 29.12
CA PHE A 390 -7.21 19.15 29.25
C PHE A 390 -7.81 19.05 30.65
N GLY A 391 -7.44 18.07 31.46
CA GLY A 391 -7.82 17.90 32.86
C GLY A 391 -7.06 18.80 33.83
N ILE A 392 -5.85 19.28 33.49
CA ILE A 392 -5.01 20.11 34.38
C ILE A 392 -5.72 21.40 34.76
N TYR A 393 -6.32 22.11 33.82
CA TYR A 393 -6.92 23.43 34.09
C TYR A 393 -8.11 23.32 35.05
N PRO A 394 -9.14 22.45 34.81
CA PRO A 394 -10.26 22.30 35.78
C PRO A 394 -9.78 21.73 37.11
N ALA A 395 -8.85 20.80 37.14
CA ALA A 395 -8.29 20.25 38.38
C ALA A 395 -7.61 21.34 39.23
N ARG A 396 -6.79 22.20 38.61
CA ARG A 396 -6.19 23.37 39.30
C ARG A 396 -7.22 24.32 39.82
N LYS A 397 -8.29 24.61 39.05
CA LYS A 397 -9.37 25.49 39.47
C LYS A 397 -10.10 24.95 40.70
N ALA A 398 -10.45 23.65 40.72
CA ALA A 398 -11.02 22.96 41.87
C ALA A 398 -10.08 23.00 43.09
N ALA A 399 -8.82 22.75 42.87
CA ALA A 399 -7.81 22.71 43.93
C ALA A 399 -7.51 24.09 44.58
N LYS A 400 -7.78 25.19 43.88
CA LYS A 400 -7.57 26.55 44.36
C LYS A 400 -8.81 27.19 45.05
N LEU A 401 -9.97 26.52 45.05
CA LEU A 401 -11.17 27.03 45.71
C LEU A 401 -10.93 27.34 47.19
N SER A 402 -11.36 28.53 47.65
CA SER A 402 -11.35 28.91 49.08
C SER A 402 -12.47 28.15 49.81
N PRO A 403 -12.22 27.55 50.99
CA PRO A 403 -13.27 26.90 51.79
C PRO A 403 -14.43 27.84 52.11
N ILE A 404 -14.13 29.10 52.42
CA ILE A 404 -15.12 30.10 52.78
C ILE A 404 -16.03 30.46 51.60
N GLU A 405 -15.44 30.68 50.42
CA GLU A 405 -16.21 30.96 49.19
C GLU A 405 -17.01 29.77 48.71
N ALA A 406 -16.45 28.55 48.87
CA ALA A 406 -17.12 27.33 48.48
C ALA A 406 -18.33 26.99 49.34
N LEU A 407 -18.32 27.33 50.61
CA LEU A 407 -19.42 27.10 51.52
C LEU A 407 -20.49 28.23 51.50
N ARG A 408 -20.12 29.42 50.99
CA ARG A 408 -21.03 30.59 50.89
C ARG A 408 -21.85 30.60 49.59
N ARG A 409 -21.49 29.83 48.62
CA ARG A 409 -22.20 29.68 47.34
C ARG A 409 -23.40 28.73 47.54
N ASN A 410 -24.61 29.29 47.48
CA ASN A 410 -25.86 28.52 47.45
C ASN A 410 -26.05 27.80 46.12
#